data_bb5aad3836b52bce150790782ccc8c9f
#
_entry.id   bb5aad3836b52bce150790782ccc8c9f
#
_cell.length_a   1.000
_cell.length_b   1.000
_cell.length_c   1.000
_cell.angle_alpha   90.00
_cell.angle_beta   90.00
_cell.angle_gamma   90.00
#
_symmetry.space_group_name_H-M   'P 1'
#
loop_
_entity.id
_entity.type
_entity.pdbx_description
1 polymer ?
#
loop_
_entity_poly.entity_id
_entity_poly.type
_entity_poly.pdbx_seq_one_letter_code
_entity_poly.pdbx_strand_id
1 'polypeptide(L)'
;MLKSNENLIWIDLEMTGLDPDSDLILEIATVVTDKHLVVLAEGPMLAIHQSDEVLDGMDEWNTRQHTSSGLVERVRESSVTASAAEQQTLDFLRDYV
;
A
#
# COMPACT_ATOMS: atom_id res chain seq x y z
N MET A 1 -19.95 -16.66 1.23
CA MET A 1 -19.12 -17.41 1.42
C MET A 1 -17.81 -17.44 0.67
N LEU A 2 -17.30 -16.23 0.43
CA LEU A 2 -15.96 -16.09 -0.12
C LEU A 2 -14.88 -16.28 0.95
N LYS A 3 -15.24 -16.12 2.22
CA LYS A 3 -14.28 -16.27 3.32
C LYS A 3 -13.78 -17.70 3.43
N SER A 4 -12.46 -17.88 3.45
CA SER A 4 -11.81 -19.18 3.61
C SER A 4 -10.40 -19.00 4.17
N ASN A 5 -9.97 -19.96 4.99
CA ASN A 5 -8.60 -19.97 5.50
C ASN A 5 -7.59 -20.43 4.44
N GLU A 6 -8.05 -20.82 3.25
CA GLU A 6 -7.20 -21.16 2.10
C GLU A 6 -7.02 -20.00 1.13
N ASN A 7 -7.70 -18.88 1.35
CA ASN A 7 -7.55 -17.70 0.51
C ASN A 7 -6.16 -17.08 0.67
N LEU A 8 -5.67 -16.48 -0.42
CA LEU A 8 -4.36 -15.85 -0.48
C LEU A 8 -4.52 -14.34 -0.46
N ILE A 9 -3.69 -13.70 0.33
CA ILE A 9 -3.60 -12.24 0.39
C ILE A 9 -2.37 -11.81 -0.40
N TRP A 10 -2.57 -10.92 -1.36
CA TRP A 10 -1.50 -10.32 -2.16
C TRP A 10 -1.39 -8.86 -1.77
N ILE A 11 -0.21 -8.46 -1.33
CA ILE A 11 0.05 -7.09 -0.90
C ILE A 11 1.15 -6.51 -1.76
N ASP A 12 0.88 -5.35 -2.35
CA ASP A 12 1.87 -4.57 -3.07
C ASP A 12 2.14 -3.27 -2.31
N LEU A 13 3.40 -2.95 -2.08
CA LEU A 13 3.82 -1.78 -1.33
C LEU A 13 4.78 -0.93 -2.15
N GLU A 14 4.57 0.40 -2.12
CA GLU A 14 5.56 1.36 -2.57
C GLU A 14 6.12 2.07 -1.34
N MET A 15 7.43 2.25 -1.30
CA MET A 15 8.13 2.76 -0.12
C MET A 15 9.17 3.81 -0.51
N THR A 16 9.64 4.58 0.49
CA THR A 16 10.68 5.58 0.26
C THR A 16 12.04 4.97 -0.06
N GLY A 17 12.24 3.69 0.27
CA GLY A 17 13.46 2.94 0.02
C GLY A 17 13.32 1.51 0.53
N LEU A 18 14.42 0.80 0.66
CA LEU A 18 14.44 -0.62 1.00
C LEU A 18 14.87 -0.93 2.44
N ASP A 19 15.13 0.10 3.23
CA ASP A 19 15.53 -0.09 4.63
C ASP A 19 14.30 -0.17 5.53
N PRO A 20 13.96 -1.35 6.08
CA PRO A 20 12.76 -1.50 6.90
C PRO A 20 12.83 -0.74 8.22
N ASP A 21 14.01 -0.33 8.66
CA ASP A 21 14.18 0.42 9.92
C ASP A 21 13.94 1.92 9.76
N SER A 22 14.18 2.47 8.57
CA SER A 22 14.14 3.92 8.35
C SER A 22 13.19 4.36 7.24
N ASP A 23 12.87 3.48 6.29
CA ASP A 23 12.00 3.84 5.18
C ASP A 23 10.53 3.66 5.53
N LEU A 24 9.68 4.44 4.85
CA LEU A 24 8.25 4.53 5.12
C LEU A 24 7.45 4.07 3.92
N ILE A 25 6.25 3.56 4.20
CA ILE A 25 5.31 3.12 3.17
C ILE A 25 4.60 4.33 2.58
N LEU A 26 4.60 4.42 1.25
CA LEU A 26 3.93 5.47 0.49
C LEU A 26 2.58 5.04 -0.08
N GLU A 27 2.44 3.76 -0.43
CA GLU A 27 1.20 3.23 -0.99
C GLU A 27 1.07 1.75 -0.64
N ILE A 28 -0.15 1.33 -0.38
CA ILE A 28 -0.50 -0.08 -0.16
C ILE A 28 -1.69 -0.45 -1.02
N ALA A 29 -1.61 -1.60 -1.69
CA ALA A 29 -2.69 -2.19 -2.44
C ALA A 29 -2.81 -3.67 -2.08
N THR A 30 -4.05 -4.17 -1.97
CA THR A 30 -4.31 -5.56 -1.61
C THR A 30 -5.29 -6.20 -2.57
N VAL A 31 -5.09 -7.50 -2.79
CA VAL A 31 -5.99 -8.33 -3.58
C VAL A 31 -6.15 -9.66 -2.84
N VAL A 32 -7.35 -10.21 -2.81
CA VAL A 32 -7.60 -11.55 -2.29
C VAL A 32 -7.97 -12.48 -3.43
N THR A 33 -7.29 -13.62 -3.50
CA THR A 33 -7.63 -14.70 -4.42
C THR A 33 -7.97 -15.96 -3.63
N ASP A 34 -8.62 -16.92 -4.30
CA ASP A 34 -8.70 -18.27 -3.76
C ASP A 34 -7.36 -19.00 -3.99
N LYS A 35 -7.31 -20.26 -3.57
CA LYS A 35 -6.10 -21.09 -3.74
C LYS A 35 -5.77 -21.41 -5.19
N HIS A 36 -6.69 -21.19 -6.10
CA HIS A 36 -6.52 -21.38 -7.55
C HIS A 36 -6.17 -20.08 -8.28
N LEU A 37 -5.87 -19.02 -7.55
CA LEU A 37 -5.51 -17.69 -8.06
C LEU A 37 -6.66 -16.97 -8.76
N VAL A 38 -7.89 -17.35 -8.48
CA VAL A 38 -9.07 -16.61 -8.94
C VAL A 38 -9.27 -15.42 -8.04
N VAL A 39 -9.34 -14.21 -8.62
CA VAL A 39 -9.54 -12.98 -7.85
C VAL A 39 -10.94 -12.97 -7.25
N LEU A 40 -11.01 -12.91 -5.93
CA LEU A 40 -12.27 -12.81 -5.19
C LEU A 40 -12.65 -11.37 -4.93
N ALA A 41 -11.67 -10.53 -4.62
CA ALA A 41 -11.90 -9.11 -4.34
C ALA A 41 -10.62 -8.30 -4.49
N GLU A 42 -10.78 -7.06 -4.92
CA GLU A 42 -9.71 -6.06 -4.92
C GLU A 42 -9.94 -5.13 -3.74
N GLY A 43 -8.93 -5.00 -2.90
CA GLY A 43 -8.99 -4.15 -1.73
C GLY A 43 -8.71 -2.68 -2.05
N PRO A 44 -8.68 -1.86 -1.01
CA PRO A 44 -8.37 -0.45 -1.20
C PRO A 44 -6.92 -0.27 -1.68
N MET A 45 -6.73 0.69 -2.59
CA MET A 45 -5.41 1.18 -2.97
C MET A 45 -5.24 2.54 -2.30
N LEU A 46 -4.32 2.62 -1.35
CA LEU A 46 -4.22 3.77 -0.46
C LEU A 46 -2.84 4.41 -0.55
N ALA A 47 -2.81 5.69 -0.96
CA ALA A 47 -1.64 6.52 -0.82
C ALA A 47 -1.62 7.05 0.62
N ILE A 48 -0.51 6.86 1.30
CA ILE A 48 -0.33 7.27 2.70
C ILE A 48 0.37 8.61 2.72
N HIS A 49 -0.21 9.58 3.44
CA HIS A 49 0.39 10.92 3.52
C HIS A 49 1.78 10.86 4.18
N GLN A 50 2.74 11.52 3.55
CA GLN A 50 4.06 11.77 4.11
C GLN A 50 4.39 13.24 3.90
N SER A 51 5.20 13.80 4.79
CA SER A 51 5.62 15.19 4.72
C SER A 51 6.56 15.42 3.54
N ASP A 52 6.67 16.69 3.12
CA ASP A 52 7.64 17.08 2.10
C ASP A 52 9.08 16.73 2.53
N GLU A 53 9.38 16.85 3.82
CA GLU A 53 10.69 16.47 4.37
C GLU A 53 11.00 15.00 4.10
N VAL A 54 10.04 14.11 4.30
CA VAL A 54 10.20 12.67 4.02
C VAL A 54 10.41 12.45 2.54
N LEU A 55 9.60 13.07 1.69
CA LEU A 55 9.67 12.92 0.25
C LEU A 55 10.98 13.47 -0.32
N ASP A 56 11.43 14.61 0.18
CA ASP A 56 12.69 15.23 -0.26
C ASP A 56 13.91 14.44 0.20
N GLY A 57 13.76 13.61 1.23
CA GLY A 57 14.82 12.75 1.75
C GLY A 57 15.04 11.45 0.97
N MET A 58 14.18 11.13 -0.01
CA MET A 58 14.36 9.94 -0.84
C MET A 58 15.61 10.06 -1.71
N ASP A 59 16.24 8.90 -2.01
CA ASP A 59 17.35 8.89 -2.95
C ASP A 59 16.89 9.27 -4.37
N GLU A 60 17.84 9.50 -5.25
CA GLU A 60 17.54 9.95 -6.63
C GLU A 60 16.70 8.93 -7.39
N TRP A 61 16.99 7.65 -7.24
CA TRP A 61 16.27 6.59 -7.95
C TRP A 61 14.80 6.54 -7.51
N ASN A 62 14.53 6.52 -6.20
CA ASN A 62 13.17 6.48 -5.67
C ASN A 62 12.41 7.76 -5.98
N THR A 63 13.06 8.92 -5.89
CA THR A 63 12.45 10.19 -6.26
C THR A 63 11.99 10.18 -7.72
N ARG A 64 12.84 9.68 -8.62
CA ARG A 64 12.52 9.61 -10.06
C ARG A 64 11.36 8.65 -10.32
N GLN A 65 11.41 7.46 -9.74
CA GLN A 65 10.38 6.44 -9.94
C GLN A 65 9.02 6.91 -9.45
N HIS A 66 8.97 7.42 -8.22
CA HIS A 66 7.70 7.82 -7.61
C HIS A 66 7.16 9.13 -8.17
N THR A 67 8.01 10.02 -8.64
CA THR A 67 7.57 11.24 -9.33
C THR A 67 6.98 10.91 -10.69
N SER A 68 7.64 10.07 -11.50
CA SER A 68 7.14 9.75 -12.83
C SER A 68 5.86 8.93 -12.82
N SER A 69 5.61 8.13 -11.79
CA SER A 69 4.35 7.39 -11.64
C SER A 69 3.20 8.24 -11.09
N GLY A 70 3.48 9.47 -10.65
CA GLY A 70 2.51 10.34 -10.00
C GLY A 70 2.30 10.04 -8.52
N LEU A 71 3.04 9.09 -7.96
CA LEU A 71 2.86 8.69 -6.56
C LEU A 71 3.21 9.80 -5.59
N VAL A 72 4.28 10.56 -5.84
CA VAL A 72 4.69 11.67 -4.96
C VAL A 72 3.54 12.65 -4.76
N GLU A 73 2.85 13.04 -5.83
CA GLU A 73 1.70 13.94 -5.72
C GLU A 73 0.55 13.31 -4.95
N ARG A 74 0.23 12.04 -5.24
CA ARG A 74 -0.85 11.34 -4.52
C ARG A 74 -0.56 11.25 -3.03
N VAL A 75 0.68 10.98 -2.64
CA VAL A 75 1.11 10.93 -1.24
C VAL A 75 0.99 12.31 -0.58
N ARG A 76 1.48 13.33 -1.27
CA ARG A 76 1.45 14.71 -0.75
C ARG A 76 0.01 15.19 -0.52
N GLU A 77 -0.90 14.87 -1.42
CA GLU A 77 -2.30 15.28 -1.35
C GLU A 77 -3.16 14.38 -0.46
N SER A 78 -2.67 13.20 -0.11
CA SER A 78 -3.43 12.25 0.70
C SER A 78 -3.62 12.76 2.12
N SER A 79 -4.78 12.46 2.71
CA SER A 79 -5.04 12.66 4.14
C SER A 79 -5.01 11.34 4.93
N VAL A 80 -4.67 10.23 4.27
CA VAL A 80 -4.66 8.91 4.90
C VAL A 80 -3.37 8.72 5.67
N THR A 81 -3.48 8.42 6.96
CA THR A 81 -2.33 8.08 7.80
C THR A 81 -1.97 6.60 7.63
N ALA A 82 -0.75 6.22 8.01
CA ALA A 82 -0.33 4.82 8.02
C ALA A 82 -1.29 3.97 8.88
N SER A 83 -1.69 4.47 10.04
CA SER A 83 -2.64 3.79 10.93
C SER A 83 -4.01 3.60 10.27
N ALA A 84 -4.53 4.63 9.58
CA ALA A 84 -5.80 4.54 8.87
C ALA A 84 -5.72 3.55 7.70
N ALA A 85 -4.60 3.55 6.96
CA ALA A 85 -4.39 2.60 5.87
C ALA A 85 -4.35 1.16 6.38
N GLU A 86 -3.66 0.92 7.48
CA GLU A 86 -3.64 -0.38 8.14
C GLU A 86 -5.05 -0.83 8.52
N GLN A 87 -5.82 0.04 9.15
CA GLN A 87 -7.17 -0.29 9.60
C GLN A 87 -8.10 -0.61 8.42
N GLN A 88 -8.06 0.20 7.37
CA GLN A 88 -8.87 -0.03 6.17
C GLN A 88 -8.50 -1.34 5.49
N THR A 89 -7.22 -1.67 5.42
CA THR A 89 -6.73 -2.91 4.84
C THR A 89 -7.20 -4.11 5.66
N LEU A 90 -7.07 -4.05 6.98
CA LEU A 90 -7.53 -5.13 7.88
C LEU A 90 -9.04 -5.32 7.80
N ASP A 91 -9.82 -4.23 7.77
CA ASP A 91 -11.27 -4.31 7.65
C ASP A 91 -11.69 -4.99 6.34
N PHE A 92 -11.01 -4.68 5.25
CA PHE A 92 -11.23 -5.36 3.98
C PHE A 92 -10.91 -6.86 4.09
N LEU A 93 -9.75 -7.21 4.64
CA LEU A 93 -9.29 -8.60 4.69
C LEU A 93 -10.16 -9.49 5.56
N ARG A 94 -10.80 -8.96 6.60
CA ARG A 94 -11.64 -9.72 7.52
C ARG A 94 -12.80 -10.43 6.86
N ASP A 95 -13.27 -9.94 5.72
CA ASP A 95 -14.37 -10.54 4.99
C ASP A 95 -13.95 -11.78 4.18
N TYR A 96 -12.64 -12.02 4.03
CA TYR A 96 -12.12 -13.05 3.12
C TYR A 96 -11.18 -14.05 3.78
N VAL A 97 -10.62 -13.70 4.92
CA VAL A 97 -9.63 -14.56 5.59
C VAL A 97 -9.88 -14.72 7.07
#